data_b62b7a7158032050911b859952e0ff1f
#
_entry.id   b62b7a7158032050911b859952e0ff1f
#
_cell.length_a   1.000
_cell.length_b   1.000
_cell.length_c   1.000
_cell.angle_alpha   90.00
_cell.angle_beta   90.00
_cell.angle_gamma   90.00
#
_symmetry.space_group_name_H-M   'P 1'
#
loop_
_entity.id
_entity.type
_entity.pdbx_description
1 polymer ?
#
loop_
_entity_poly.entity_id
_entity_poly.type
_entity_poly.pdbx_seq_one_letter_code
_entity_poly.pdbx_strand_id
1 'polypeptide(L)'
;GTMLMGSEIGAALNALEPLGIDLIGLNCATGPAEMSEHLRVLSKGASVGISVMPNAGLPVLGENGAHYPLDGIELAKSLKQFVIDYKVNLVGGCCGTTPAHMLEVVKQLGSISVATREVVREIGASSLYQFAPFRQQNTYLSIGERTNANGSRAFRDALLAEDWQSCVEIARDQIRDGAHMLDLSVDYVGRDGVADMKELAFRFATTSTLPIVLDSTEPAVLEAGLKQLGGRS
;
A
#
# COMPACT_ATOMS: atom_id res chain seq x y z
N GLY A 1 -9.38 5.74 -0.27
CA GLY A 1 -9.34 5.35 -1.69
C GLY A 1 -8.22 4.37 -1.97
N THR A 2 -8.37 3.58 -3.01
CA THR A 2 -7.43 2.52 -3.39
C THR A 2 -6.88 2.79 -4.79
N MET A 3 -5.68 2.28 -5.06
CA MET A 3 -5.13 2.22 -6.42
C MET A 3 -5.93 1.23 -7.29
N LEU A 4 -5.70 1.24 -8.61
CA LEU A 4 -6.43 0.40 -9.58
C LEU A 4 -6.48 -1.09 -9.21
N MET A 5 -5.41 -1.62 -8.62
CA MET A 5 -5.31 -3.02 -8.17
C MET A 5 -5.77 -3.25 -6.72
N GLY A 6 -6.44 -2.28 -6.11
CA GLY A 6 -6.99 -2.40 -4.77
C GLY A 6 -6.07 -2.02 -3.61
N SER A 7 -4.81 -1.66 -3.88
CA SER A 7 -3.86 -1.24 -2.83
C SER A 7 -4.23 0.11 -2.23
N GLU A 8 -4.27 0.18 -0.91
CA GLU A 8 -4.46 1.43 -0.17
C GLU A 8 -3.18 2.26 -0.14
N ILE A 9 -3.32 3.58 -0.18
CA ILE A 9 -2.18 4.49 -0.13
C ILE A 9 -1.38 4.36 1.19
N GLY A 10 -2.05 4.04 2.29
CA GLY A 10 -1.40 3.78 3.58
C GLY A 10 -0.54 2.52 3.57
N ALA A 11 -0.98 1.47 2.88
CA ALA A 11 -0.18 0.25 2.69
C ALA A 11 1.08 0.53 1.86
N ALA A 12 0.93 1.27 0.75
CA ALA A 12 2.06 1.68 -0.09
C ALA A 12 3.06 2.54 0.69
N LEU A 13 2.59 3.52 1.46
CA LEU A 13 3.44 4.36 2.30
C LEU A 13 4.23 3.53 3.32
N ASN A 14 3.55 2.65 4.05
CA ASN A 14 4.17 1.81 5.08
C ASN A 14 5.22 0.84 4.50
N ALA A 15 5.00 0.35 3.30
CA ALA A 15 5.91 -0.58 2.62
C ALA A 15 7.12 0.12 2.00
N LEU A 16 6.94 1.30 1.39
CA LEU A 16 7.97 1.94 0.57
C LEU A 16 8.88 2.90 1.35
N GLU A 17 8.32 3.64 2.31
CA GLU A 17 9.10 4.66 3.04
C GLU A 17 10.33 4.09 3.76
N PRO A 18 10.29 2.89 4.41
CA PRO A 18 11.47 2.30 5.06
C PRO A 18 12.61 1.91 4.12
N LEU A 19 12.38 1.91 2.80
CA LEU A 19 13.39 1.59 1.80
C LEU A 19 14.39 2.73 1.55
N GLY A 20 14.27 3.85 2.28
CA GLY A 20 15.17 5.00 2.16
C GLY A 20 14.92 5.84 0.92
N ILE A 21 13.68 5.93 0.47
CA ILE A 21 13.25 6.80 -0.64
C ILE A 21 13.25 8.28 -0.21
N ASP A 22 13.50 9.18 -1.15
CA ASP A 22 13.47 10.64 -0.91
C ASP A 22 12.08 11.23 -1.11
N LEU A 23 11.31 10.64 -2.03
CA LEU A 23 9.98 11.10 -2.43
C LEU A 23 9.02 9.92 -2.58
N ILE A 24 7.78 10.12 -2.16
CA ILE A 24 6.66 9.24 -2.48
C ILE A 24 5.57 10.06 -3.18
N GLY A 25 4.85 9.47 -4.12
CA GLY A 25 3.84 10.27 -4.80
C GLY A 25 2.87 9.52 -5.68
N LEU A 26 2.04 10.30 -6.35
CA LEU A 26 0.98 9.84 -7.23
C LEU A 26 1.27 10.31 -8.66
N ASN A 27 1.13 9.39 -9.60
CA ASN A 27 1.31 9.67 -11.01
C ASN A 27 0.22 9.02 -11.85
N CYS A 28 -0.32 9.75 -12.81
CA CYS A 28 -1.25 9.22 -13.82
C CYS A 28 -2.59 8.71 -13.23
N ALA A 29 -3.25 7.80 -13.92
CA ALA A 29 -4.53 7.16 -13.62
C ALA A 29 -5.74 8.11 -13.62
N THR A 30 -5.66 9.24 -12.92
CA THR A 30 -6.78 10.18 -12.73
C THR A 30 -6.36 11.63 -12.97
N GLY A 31 -7.33 12.53 -12.96
CA GLY A 31 -7.11 13.97 -12.87
C GLY A 31 -6.82 14.44 -11.44
N PRO A 32 -6.58 15.76 -11.27
CA PRO A 32 -6.25 16.30 -9.95
C PRO A 32 -7.33 16.08 -8.89
N ALA A 33 -8.59 16.16 -9.26
CA ALA A 33 -9.70 16.09 -8.32
C ALA A 33 -9.69 14.78 -7.51
N GLU A 34 -9.49 13.66 -8.20
CA GLU A 34 -9.52 12.31 -7.63
C GLU A 34 -8.28 12.00 -6.77
N MET A 35 -7.18 12.75 -6.96
CA MET A 35 -5.95 12.55 -6.19
C MET A 35 -5.97 13.19 -4.78
N SER A 36 -6.87 14.11 -4.53
CA SER A 36 -6.92 14.92 -3.30
C SER A 36 -6.96 14.09 -2.02
N GLU A 37 -7.78 13.02 -2.01
CA GLU A 37 -7.93 12.18 -0.82
C GLU A 37 -6.65 11.39 -0.52
N HIS A 38 -5.99 10.86 -1.55
CA HIS A 38 -4.73 10.15 -1.41
C HIS A 38 -3.59 11.08 -0.95
N LEU A 39 -3.53 12.30 -1.51
CA LEU A 39 -2.56 13.31 -1.10
C LEU A 39 -2.77 13.73 0.36
N ARG A 40 -4.01 13.79 0.84
CA ARG A 40 -4.32 14.07 2.25
C ARG A 40 -3.72 13.00 3.17
N VAL A 41 -3.77 11.73 2.79
CA VAL A 41 -3.15 10.63 3.55
C VAL A 41 -1.63 10.76 3.55
N LEU A 42 -1.02 10.95 2.38
CA LEU A 42 0.43 11.16 2.27
C LEU A 42 0.89 12.38 3.04
N SER A 43 0.16 13.50 2.94
CA SER A 43 0.50 14.75 3.66
C SER A 43 0.57 14.57 5.17
N LYS A 44 -0.28 13.72 5.73
CA LYS A 44 -0.32 13.44 7.18
C LYS A 44 0.71 12.42 7.62
N GLY A 45 0.96 11.39 6.80
CA GLY A 45 1.74 10.21 7.22
C GLY A 45 3.17 10.15 6.68
N ALA A 46 3.46 10.71 5.51
CA ALA A 46 4.78 10.60 4.89
C ALA A 46 5.81 11.52 5.54
N SER A 47 6.94 10.98 6.00
CA SER A 47 8.08 11.77 6.49
C SER A 47 9.01 12.24 5.36
N VAL A 48 8.91 11.65 4.19
CA VAL A 48 9.64 12.00 2.96
C VAL A 48 8.89 13.03 2.12
N GLY A 49 9.52 13.58 1.10
CA GLY A 49 8.87 14.51 0.16
C GLY A 49 7.68 13.88 -0.57
N ILE A 50 6.73 14.71 -1.01
CA ILE A 50 5.55 14.25 -1.77
C ILE A 50 5.63 14.78 -3.19
N SER A 51 5.38 13.89 -4.16
CA SER A 51 5.23 14.25 -5.56
C SER A 51 3.82 14.00 -6.09
N VAL A 52 3.37 14.82 -7.07
CA VAL A 52 2.09 14.60 -7.74
C VAL A 52 2.17 14.99 -9.22
N MET A 53 1.74 14.06 -10.07
CA MET A 53 1.74 14.21 -11.52
C MET A 53 0.43 13.69 -12.11
N PRO A 54 -0.68 14.43 -11.99
CA PRO A 54 -1.98 14.03 -12.53
C PRO A 54 -2.02 14.12 -14.06
N ASN A 55 -2.99 13.46 -14.65
CA ASN A 55 -3.39 13.73 -16.02
C ASN A 55 -4.05 15.13 -16.11
N ALA A 56 -4.13 15.68 -17.30
CA ALA A 56 -4.86 16.92 -17.57
C ALA A 56 -6.39 16.68 -17.55
N GLY A 57 -6.89 16.14 -16.42
CA GLY A 57 -8.25 15.67 -16.22
C GLY A 57 -8.44 14.19 -16.59
N LEU A 58 -9.67 13.70 -16.44
CA LEU A 58 -10.04 12.38 -16.95
C LEU A 58 -10.25 12.43 -18.47
N PRO A 59 -9.79 11.40 -19.21
CA PRO A 59 -9.99 11.39 -20.65
C PRO A 59 -11.47 11.32 -21.02
N VAL A 60 -11.88 12.17 -21.95
CA VAL A 60 -13.23 12.20 -22.53
C VAL A 60 -13.16 11.72 -23.97
N LEU A 61 -14.04 10.80 -24.34
CA LEU A 61 -14.17 10.33 -25.71
C LEU A 61 -14.85 11.40 -26.58
N GLY A 62 -14.17 11.85 -27.63
CA GLY A 62 -14.70 12.75 -28.63
C GLY A 62 -14.64 12.12 -30.04
N GLU A 63 -15.10 12.84 -31.06
CA GLU A 63 -15.14 12.37 -32.46
C GLU A 63 -13.75 11.99 -32.99
N ASN A 64 -12.70 12.62 -32.50
CA ASN A 64 -11.28 12.40 -32.89
C ASN A 64 -10.51 11.53 -31.90
N GLY A 65 -11.17 10.75 -31.03
CA GLY A 65 -10.56 9.93 -30.01
C GLY A 65 -10.62 10.55 -28.62
N ALA A 66 -9.85 9.98 -27.66
CA ALA A 66 -9.81 10.48 -26.30
C ALA A 66 -9.01 11.79 -26.22
N HIS A 67 -9.56 12.79 -25.53
CA HIS A 67 -8.88 14.03 -25.19
C HIS A 67 -8.95 14.29 -23.68
N TYR A 68 -8.02 15.10 -23.18
CA TYR A 68 -7.95 15.50 -21.78
C TYR A 68 -8.46 16.93 -21.64
N PRO A 69 -9.50 17.17 -20.80
CA PRO A 69 -10.26 18.41 -20.86
C PRO A 69 -9.64 19.59 -20.11
N LEU A 70 -8.74 19.36 -19.14
CA LEU A 70 -8.15 20.46 -18.36
C LEU A 70 -7.14 21.24 -19.19
N ASP A 71 -7.27 22.55 -19.19
CA ASP A 71 -6.25 23.43 -19.72
C ASP A 71 -5.11 23.69 -18.73
N GLY A 72 -4.07 24.43 -19.17
CA GLY A 72 -2.90 24.71 -18.35
C GLY A 72 -3.20 25.56 -17.10
N ILE A 73 -4.19 26.45 -17.17
CA ILE A 73 -4.57 27.34 -16.07
C ILE A 73 -5.27 26.54 -14.97
N GLU A 74 -6.20 25.69 -15.37
CA GLU A 74 -6.97 24.84 -14.43
C GLU A 74 -6.07 23.79 -13.76
N LEU A 75 -5.17 23.18 -14.54
CA LEU A 75 -4.18 22.25 -14.01
C LEU A 75 -3.26 22.95 -12.99
N ALA A 76 -2.72 24.11 -13.36
CA ALA A 76 -1.83 24.88 -12.49
C ALA A 76 -2.54 25.33 -11.20
N LYS A 77 -3.81 25.72 -11.27
CA LYS A 77 -4.63 26.07 -10.09
C LYS A 77 -4.79 24.86 -9.14
N SER A 78 -5.07 23.70 -9.69
CA SER A 78 -5.21 22.46 -8.90
C SER A 78 -3.89 22.07 -8.23
N LEU A 79 -2.78 22.10 -8.96
CA LEU A 79 -1.46 21.80 -8.41
C LEU A 79 -1.03 22.82 -7.35
N LYS A 80 -1.35 24.12 -7.55
CA LYS A 80 -1.13 25.15 -6.56
C LYS A 80 -1.86 24.85 -5.26
N GLN A 81 -3.13 24.42 -5.36
CA GLN A 81 -3.91 24.04 -4.20
C GLN A 81 -3.27 22.87 -3.45
N PHE A 82 -2.73 21.87 -4.17
CA PHE A 82 -2.02 20.75 -3.56
C PHE A 82 -0.75 21.15 -2.82
N VAL A 83 0.02 22.11 -3.38
CA VAL A 83 1.20 22.68 -2.71
C VAL A 83 0.79 23.40 -1.43
N ILE A 84 -0.31 24.14 -1.44
CA ILE A 84 -0.77 24.92 -0.28
C ILE A 84 -1.39 23.99 0.78
N ASP A 85 -2.29 23.08 0.41
CA ASP A 85 -3.06 22.28 1.37
C ASP A 85 -2.29 21.06 1.88
N TYR A 86 -1.64 20.35 0.96
CA TYR A 86 -0.98 19.07 1.27
C TYR A 86 0.54 19.18 1.36
N LYS A 87 1.11 20.37 1.14
CA LYS A 87 2.55 20.62 1.20
C LYS A 87 3.34 19.70 0.25
N VAL A 88 2.81 19.51 -0.97
CA VAL A 88 3.47 18.73 -2.01
C VAL A 88 4.77 19.41 -2.42
N ASN A 89 5.85 18.65 -2.57
CA ASN A 89 7.20 19.15 -2.82
C ASN A 89 7.56 19.19 -4.32
N LEU A 90 7.03 18.22 -5.09
CA LEU A 90 7.27 18.10 -6.52
C LEU A 90 5.95 17.98 -7.26
N VAL A 91 5.72 18.85 -8.23
CA VAL A 91 4.52 18.81 -9.06
C VAL A 91 4.89 18.71 -10.54
N GLY A 92 4.03 18.08 -11.30
CA GLY A 92 4.18 17.92 -12.73
C GLY A 92 2.87 17.52 -13.37
N GLY A 93 2.95 16.96 -14.54
CA GLY A 93 1.80 16.43 -15.26
C GLY A 93 2.09 15.10 -15.90
N CYS A 94 1.03 14.38 -16.30
CA CYS A 94 1.11 13.11 -16.99
C CYS A 94 0.32 13.16 -18.31
N CYS A 95 -0.58 12.24 -18.55
CA CYS A 95 -1.32 12.15 -19.82
C CYS A 95 -2.12 13.43 -20.11
N GLY A 96 -2.06 13.88 -21.36
CA GLY A 96 -2.72 15.10 -21.81
C GLY A 96 -2.00 16.40 -21.49
N THR A 97 -0.94 16.38 -20.67
CA THR A 97 -0.16 17.59 -20.37
C THR A 97 0.83 17.91 -21.50
N THR A 98 0.98 19.20 -21.78
CA THR A 98 1.85 19.74 -22.81
C THR A 98 2.82 20.76 -22.22
N PRO A 99 3.85 21.22 -22.96
CA PRO A 99 4.71 22.31 -22.51
C PRO A 99 3.95 23.59 -22.11
N ALA A 100 2.82 23.88 -22.77
CA ALA A 100 1.96 25.01 -22.42
C ALA A 100 1.34 24.87 -21.02
N HIS A 101 0.90 23.67 -20.65
CA HIS A 101 0.42 23.36 -19.29
C HIS A 101 1.53 23.60 -18.27
N MET A 102 2.75 23.11 -18.52
CA MET A 102 3.87 23.26 -17.60
C MET A 102 4.31 24.72 -17.45
N LEU A 103 4.21 25.51 -18.53
CA LEU A 103 4.48 26.95 -18.48
C LEU A 103 3.53 27.66 -17.49
N GLU A 104 2.24 27.34 -17.53
CA GLU A 104 1.27 27.89 -16.58
C GLU A 104 1.52 27.42 -15.15
N VAL A 105 1.89 26.14 -14.97
CA VAL A 105 2.30 25.61 -13.66
C VAL A 105 3.48 26.41 -13.08
N VAL A 106 4.55 26.61 -13.87
CA VAL A 106 5.73 27.37 -13.43
C VAL A 106 5.37 28.82 -13.10
N LYS A 107 4.55 29.48 -13.92
CA LYS A 107 4.09 30.86 -13.66
C LYS A 107 3.34 30.98 -12.33
N GLN A 108 2.47 30.03 -12.00
CA GLN A 108 1.63 30.11 -10.81
C GLN A 108 2.33 29.62 -9.54
N LEU A 109 3.31 28.72 -9.64
CA LEU A 109 3.97 28.10 -8.50
C LEU A 109 5.42 28.55 -8.27
N GLY A 110 6.08 29.16 -9.26
CA GLY A 110 7.52 29.44 -9.21
C GLY A 110 8.00 30.33 -8.06
N SER A 111 7.08 31.04 -7.39
CA SER A 111 7.39 31.88 -6.20
C SER A 111 6.86 31.31 -4.89
N ILE A 112 6.27 30.11 -4.90
CA ILE A 112 5.66 29.51 -3.71
C ILE A 112 6.69 28.67 -2.98
N SER A 113 6.95 29.00 -1.71
CA SER A 113 7.73 28.14 -0.81
C SER A 113 6.83 27.08 -0.18
N VAL A 114 7.29 25.85 -0.17
CA VAL A 114 6.57 24.74 0.48
C VAL A 114 6.78 24.84 1.99
N ALA A 115 5.68 24.88 2.74
CA ALA A 115 5.72 24.83 4.19
C ALA A 115 6.05 23.41 4.69
N THR A 116 6.65 23.32 5.87
CA THR A 116 6.87 22.04 6.55
C THR A 116 5.54 21.38 6.93
N ARG A 117 5.52 20.05 6.92
CA ARG A 117 4.40 19.25 7.38
C ARG A 117 4.59 18.82 8.82
N GLU A 118 3.51 18.79 9.58
CA GLU A 118 3.45 18.03 10.82
C GLU A 118 3.04 16.59 10.49
N VAL A 119 4.00 15.69 10.60
CA VAL A 119 3.79 14.28 10.25
C VAL A 119 3.40 13.48 11.47
N VAL A 120 2.25 12.82 11.42
CA VAL A 120 1.80 11.87 12.43
C VAL A 120 1.94 10.46 11.85
N ARG A 121 3.07 9.85 12.17
CA ARG A 121 3.34 8.49 11.69
C ARG A 121 2.60 7.46 12.52
N GLU A 122 1.75 6.68 11.87
CA GLU A 122 1.16 5.48 12.45
C GLU A 122 2.11 4.29 12.24
N ILE A 123 2.41 3.56 13.31
CA ILE A 123 3.23 2.35 13.26
C ILE A 123 2.31 1.15 13.06
N GLY A 124 2.64 0.29 12.10
CA GLY A 124 1.83 -0.87 11.76
C GLY A 124 2.52 -1.79 10.77
N ALA A 125 1.83 -2.84 10.39
CA ALA A 125 2.19 -3.74 9.31
C ALA A 125 1.30 -3.48 8.08
N SER A 126 1.73 -3.89 6.91
CA SER A 126 0.93 -3.81 5.69
C SER A 126 1.09 -5.04 4.82
N SER A 127 -0.01 -5.48 4.24
CA SER A 127 0.03 -6.33 3.06
C SER A 127 0.27 -5.47 1.82
N LEU A 128 0.18 -6.09 0.65
CA LEU A 128 0.14 -5.35 -0.61
C LEU A 128 -1.10 -4.46 -0.73
N TYR A 129 -2.16 -4.75 0.03
CA TYR A 129 -3.48 -4.13 -0.11
C TYR A 129 -3.84 -3.20 1.04
N GLN A 130 -3.64 -3.61 2.28
CA GLN A 130 -4.15 -2.94 3.48
C GLN A 130 -3.04 -2.63 4.47
N PHE A 131 -3.21 -1.52 5.18
CA PHE A 131 -2.42 -1.13 6.33
C PHE A 131 -3.18 -1.46 7.62
N ALA A 132 -2.54 -2.18 8.54
CA ALA A 132 -3.05 -2.46 9.88
C ALA A 132 -2.19 -1.73 10.92
N PRO A 133 -2.69 -0.64 11.52
CA PRO A 133 -1.98 0.05 12.59
C PRO A 133 -1.90 -0.84 13.83
N PHE A 134 -0.77 -0.84 14.52
CA PHE A 134 -0.64 -1.62 15.76
C PHE A 134 -1.51 -1.08 16.90
N ARG A 135 -1.75 0.24 16.89
CA ARG A 135 -2.65 0.88 17.85
C ARG A 135 -4.04 1.03 17.24
N GLN A 136 -4.98 0.27 17.75
CA GLN A 136 -6.39 0.36 17.39
C GLN A 136 -7.08 1.46 18.20
N GLN A 137 -8.04 2.19 17.59
CA GLN A 137 -8.70 3.31 18.26
C GLN A 137 -9.67 2.87 19.36
N ASN A 138 -10.48 1.85 19.10
CA ASN A 138 -11.59 1.45 19.97
C ASN A 138 -11.56 -0.02 20.37
N THR A 139 -10.49 -0.74 20.07
CA THR A 139 -10.38 -2.18 20.33
C THR A 139 -8.91 -2.57 20.52
N TYR A 140 -8.64 -3.85 20.71
CA TYR A 140 -7.30 -4.42 20.68
C TYR A 140 -6.91 -4.89 19.28
N LEU A 141 -5.62 -5.02 19.03
CA LEU A 141 -5.12 -5.66 17.81
C LEU A 141 -5.37 -7.17 17.88
N SER A 142 -6.13 -7.70 16.92
CA SER A 142 -6.40 -9.13 16.81
C SER A 142 -5.49 -9.74 15.74
N ILE A 143 -4.66 -10.71 16.12
CA ILE A 143 -3.83 -11.51 15.23
C ILE A 143 -4.40 -12.92 15.20
N GLY A 144 -4.73 -13.42 14.02
CA GLY A 144 -5.27 -14.75 13.83
C GLY A 144 -4.17 -15.80 13.92
N GLU A 145 -4.17 -16.63 14.96
CA GLU A 145 -3.11 -17.59 15.29
C GLU A 145 -3.47 -19.04 14.87
N ARG A 146 -4.61 -19.26 14.23
CA ARG A 146 -4.99 -20.63 13.81
C ARG A 146 -4.19 -21.15 12.62
N THR A 147 -3.31 -20.34 12.04
CA THR A 147 -2.34 -20.67 10.99
C THR A 147 -0.91 -20.90 11.53
N ASN A 148 -0.83 -21.32 12.80
CA ASN A 148 0.39 -21.69 13.48
C ASN A 148 0.40 -23.21 13.73
N ALA A 149 1.43 -23.93 13.24
CA ALA A 149 1.53 -25.39 13.32
C ALA A 149 1.63 -25.92 14.76
N ASN A 150 2.16 -25.13 15.69
CA ASN A 150 2.23 -25.50 17.10
C ASN A 150 0.94 -25.13 17.85
N GLY A 151 0.28 -24.04 17.46
CA GLY A 151 -0.94 -23.54 18.11
C GLY A 151 -2.23 -24.20 17.62
N SER A 152 -2.28 -24.69 16.39
CA SER A 152 -3.48 -25.22 15.75
C SER A 152 -3.30 -26.65 15.26
N ARG A 153 -4.07 -27.58 15.85
CA ARG A 153 -4.07 -28.98 15.41
C ARG A 153 -4.55 -29.12 13.96
N ALA A 154 -5.62 -28.40 13.59
CA ALA A 154 -6.17 -28.49 12.23
C ALA A 154 -5.18 -28.00 11.18
N PHE A 155 -4.50 -26.88 11.46
CA PHE A 155 -3.47 -26.35 10.56
C PHE A 155 -2.27 -27.30 10.47
N ARG A 156 -1.79 -27.82 11.59
CA ARG A 156 -0.70 -28.80 11.61
C ARG A 156 -1.03 -30.06 10.82
N ASP A 157 -2.22 -30.63 11.02
CA ASP A 157 -2.63 -31.86 10.33
C ASP A 157 -2.71 -31.61 8.80
N ALA A 158 -3.21 -30.43 8.37
CA ALA A 158 -3.22 -30.02 6.96
C ALA A 158 -1.80 -29.82 6.42
N LEU A 159 -0.92 -29.14 7.16
CA LEU A 159 0.49 -28.92 6.80
C LEU A 159 1.23 -30.25 6.60
N LEU A 160 1.06 -31.21 7.52
CA LEU A 160 1.69 -32.52 7.44
C LEU A 160 1.18 -33.35 6.25
N ALA A 161 -0.07 -33.15 5.86
CA ALA A 161 -0.68 -33.80 4.70
C ALA A 161 -0.38 -33.04 3.38
N GLU A 162 0.31 -31.89 3.44
CA GLU A 162 0.52 -30.95 2.31
C GLU A 162 -0.80 -30.50 1.66
N ASP A 163 -1.87 -30.49 2.46
CA ASP A 163 -3.17 -29.95 2.06
C ASP A 163 -3.16 -28.41 2.19
N TRP A 164 -2.48 -27.79 1.23
CA TRP A 164 -2.35 -26.34 1.17
C TRP A 164 -3.67 -25.61 1.08
N GLN A 165 -4.68 -26.25 0.47
CA GLN A 165 -6.00 -25.63 0.35
C GLN A 165 -6.68 -25.52 1.71
N SER A 166 -6.62 -26.56 2.53
CA SER A 166 -7.14 -26.51 3.90
C SER A 166 -6.39 -25.48 4.76
N CYS A 167 -5.08 -25.32 4.58
CA CYS A 167 -4.32 -24.26 5.24
C CYS A 167 -4.84 -22.87 4.87
N VAL A 168 -5.14 -22.63 3.59
CA VAL A 168 -5.69 -21.36 3.09
C VAL A 168 -7.11 -21.13 3.62
N GLU A 169 -7.95 -22.15 3.69
CA GLU A 169 -9.31 -22.01 4.25
C GLU A 169 -9.28 -21.64 5.74
N ILE A 170 -8.36 -22.20 6.52
CA ILE A 170 -8.16 -21.80 7.93
C ILE A 170 -7.77 -20.30 8.03
N ALA A 171 -6.93 -19.82 7.13
CA ALA A 171 -6.61 -18.38 7.08
C ALA A 171 -7.84 -17.53 6.73
N ARG A 172 -8.63 -17.95 5.74
CA ARG A 172 -9.86 -17.25 5.33
C ARG A 172 -10.90 -17.18 6.44
N ASP A 173 -11.02 -18.25 7.24
CA ASP A 173 -11.92 -18.26 8.40
C ASP A 173 -11.55 -17.19 9.41
N GLN A 174 -10.27 -17.02 9.71
CA GLN A 174 -9.79 -15.99 10.62
C GLN A 174 -10.04 -14.57 10.09
N ILE A 175 -9.93 -14.37 8.77
CA ILE A 175 -10.29 -13.10 8.12
C ILE A 175 -11.79 -12.83 8.31
N ARG A 176 -12.64 -13.82 8.09
CA ARG A 176 -14.10 -13.69 8.30
C ARG A 176 -14.47 -13.44 9.76
N ASP A 177 -13.69 -13.98 10.69
CA ASP A 177 -13.87 -13.77 12.14
C ASP A 177 -13.36 -12.40 12.61
N GLY A 178 -12.79 -11.56 11.72
CA GLY A 178 -12.41 -10.18 12.00
C GLY A 178 -10.98 -10.01 12.54
N ALA A 179 -10.06 -10.91 12.20
CA ALA A 179 -8.64 -10.68 12.46
C ALA A 179 -8.15 -9.44 11.71
N HIS A 180 -7.20 -8.70 12.32
CA HIS A 180 -6.54 -7.56 11.69
C HIS A 180 -5.26 -7.98 10.95
N MET A 181 -4.65 -9.06 11.37
CA MET A 181 -3.44 -9.66 10.83
C MET A 181 -3.53 -11.19 10.97
N LEU A 182 -2.74 -11.90 10.19
CA LEU A 182 -2.61 -13.37 10.29
C LEU A 182 -1.21 -13.73 10.76
N ASP A 183 -1.11 -14.62 11.74
CA ASP A 183 0.13 -15.29 12.09
C ASP A 183 0.35 -16.49 11.16
N LEU A 184 1.57 -16.66 10.67
CA LEU A 184 1.99 -17.83 9.88
C LEU A 184 3.24 -18.44 10.49
N SER A 185 3.08 -19.62 11.11
CA SER A 185 4.17 -20.43 11.62
C SER A 185 4.07 -21.85 11.10
N VAL A 186 5.14 -22.31 10.45
CA VAL A 186 5.26 -23.66 9.87
C VAL A 186 6.28 -24.53 10.62
N ASP A 187 6.83 -24.02 11.72
CA ASP A 187 7.86 -24.70 12.51
C ASP A 187 7.30 -26.01 13.07
N TYR A 188 7.70 -27.15 12.50
CA TYR A 188 7.31 -28.45 12.98
C TYR A 188 8.44 -29.48 12.75
N VAL A 189 8.67 -30.32 13.73
CA VAL A 189 9.76 -31.31 13.71
C VAL A 189 9.64 -32.26 12.53
N GLY A 190 10.70 -32.38 11.74
CA GLY A 190 10.77 -33.28 10.60
C GLY A 190 10.24 -32.68 9.29
N ARG A 191 9.87 -31.40 9.28
CA ARG A 191 9.46 -30.67 8.06
C ARG A 191 10.61 -29.83 7.50
N ASP A 192 10.55 -29.55 6.20
CA ASP A 192 11.36 -28.51 5.56
C ASP A 192 10.64 -27.16 5.72
N GLY A 193 10.93 -26.45 6.81
CA GLY A 193 10.31 -25.19 7.13
C GLY A 193 10.53 -24.11 6.06
N VAL A 194 11.66 -24.14 5.34
CA VAL A 194 11.93 -23.18 4.25
C VAL A 194 10.99 -23.40 3.06
N ALA A 195 10.80 -24.65 2.65
CA ALA A 195 9.88 -25.00 1.56
C ALA A 195 8.44 -24.73 1.95
N ASP A 196 8.01 -25.12 3.16
CA ASP A 196 6.65 -24.91 3.66
C ASP A 196 6.30 -23.44 3.81
N MET A 197 7.20 -22.65 4.39
CA MET A 197 7.00 -21.20 4.55
C MET A 197 6.90 -20.49 3.20
N LYS A 198 7.77 -20.84 2.25
CA LYS A 198 7.71 -20.30 0.89
C LYS A 198 6.36 -20.54 0.24
N GLU A 199 5.88 -21.78 0.29
CA GLU A 199 4.62 -22.19 -0.34
C GLU A 199 3.41 -21.49 0.31
N LEU A 200 3.31 -21.51 1.65
CA LEU A 200 2.18 -20.93 2.35
C LEU A 200 2.19 -19.40 2.34
N ALA A 201 3.35 -18.77 2.50
CA ALA A 201 3.43 -17.31 2.40
C ALA A 201 3.01 -16.82 1.00
N PHE A 202 3.41 -17.49 -0.08
CA PHE A 202 2.95 -17.20 -1.44
C PHE A 202 1.42 -17.32 -1.57
N ARG A 203 0.83 -18.42 -1.08
CA ARG A 203 -0.62 -18.62 -1.12
C ARG A 203 -1.36 -17.56 -0.31
N PHE A 204 -0.89 -17.27 0.89
CA PHE A 204 -1.52 -16.27 1.75
C PHE A 204 -1.41 -14.86 1.14
N ALA A 205 -0.26 -14.49 0.56
CA ALA A 205 -0.06 -13.21 -0.12
C ALA A 205 -1.05 -12.99 -1.28
N THR A 206 -1.49 -14.07 -1.95
CA THR A 206 -2.42 -14.00 -3.08
C THR A 206 -3.88 -14.15 -2.70
N THR A 207 -4.17 -14.65 -1.50
CA THR A 207 -5.55 -14.94 -1.05
C THR A 207 -6.03 -14.09 0.12
N SER A 208 -5.11 -13.44 0.84
CA SER A 208 -5.40 -12.54 1.96
C SER A 208 -5.13 -11.09 1.60
N THR A 209 -6.01 -10.19 2.05
CA THR A 209 -5.74 -8.74 2.03
C THR A 209 -5.09 -8.24 3.32
N LEU A 210 -5.06 -9.06 4.37
CA LEU A 210 -4.48 -8.69 5.66
C LEU A 210 -2.95 -8.84 5.66
N PRO A 211 -2.23 -8.04 6.45
CA PRO A 211 -0.82 -8.27 6.73
C PRO A 211 -0.58 -9.64 7.36
N ILE A 212 0.57 -10.24 7.03
CA ILE A 212 0.99 -11.54 7.56
C ILE A 212 2.16 -11.33 8.49
N VAL A 213 2.06 -11.85 9.70
CA VAL A 213 3.14 -11.96 10.68
C VAL A 213 3.83 -13.29 10.45
N LEU A 214 5.11 -13.28 10.14
CA LEU A 214 5.91 -14.49 10.00
C LEU A 214 6.50 -14.86 11.35
N ASP A 215 6.24 -16.09 11.79
CA ASP A 215 6.73 -16.62 13.05
C ASP A 215 7.58 -17.88 12.79
N SER A 216 8.85 -17.80 13.13
CA SER A 216 9.79 -18.93 13.11
C SER A 216 10.99 -18.64 13.99
N THR A 217 11.55 -19.71 14.55
CA THR A 217 12.83 -19.66 15.27
C THR A 217 14.04 -19.69 14.32
N GLU A 218 13.82 -19.95 13.02
CA GLU A 218 14.89 -20.12 12.04
C GLU A 218 14.93 -18.93 11.06
N PRO A 219 16.05 -18.16 11.00
CA PRO A 219 16.17 -17.02 10.08
C PRO A 219 15.94 -17.37 8.60
N ALA A 220 16.37 -18.58 8.17
CA ALA A 220 16.17 -19.03 6.79
C ALA A 220 14.69 -19.21 6.43
N VAL A 221 13.86 -19.65 7.37
CA VAL A 221 12.42 -19.81 7.22
C VAL A 221 11.75 -18.42 7.10
N LEU A 222 12.13 -17.48 7.99
CA LEU A 222 11.65 -16.08 7.91
C LEU A 222 12.03 -15.43 6.58
N GLU A 223 13.27 -15.60 6.12
CA GLU A 223 13.72 -15.06 4.83
C GLU A 223 12.93 -15.64 3.66
N ALA A 224 12.63 -16.94 3.69
CA ALA A 224 11.82 -17.60 2.66
C ALA A 224 10.41 -17.00 2.57
N GLY A 225 9.77 -16.74 3.71
CA GLY A 225 8.47 -16.09 3.79
C GLY A 225 8.50 -14.64 3.31
N LEU A 226 9.45 -13.83 3.80
CA LEU A 226 9.60 -12.43 3.43
C LEU A 226 9.76 -12.22 1.92
N LYS A 227 10.43 -13.15 1.22
CA LYS A 227 10.58 -13.11 -0.25
C LYS A 227 9.26 -13.32 -1.02
N GLN A 228 8.21 -13.81 -0.37
CA GLN A 228 6.89 -14.02 -0.99
C GLN A 228 5.91 -12.88 -0.70
N LEU A 229 6.16 -12.07 0.31
CA LEU A 229 5.23 -11.04 0.77
C LEU A 229 5.54 -9.69 0.12
N GLY A 230 4.50 -9.04 -0.38
CA GLY A 230 4.52 -7.61 -0.67
C GLY A 230 3.99 -6.84 0.55
N GLY A 231 4.52 -5.63 0.78
CA GLY A 231 4.15 -4.85 1.94
C GLY A 231 5.23 -4.85 3.02
N ARG A 232 4.81 -4.79 4.26
CA ARG A 232 5.69 -4.79 5.45
C ARG A 232 5.08 -5.66 6.53
N SER A 233 5.68 -6.84 6.70
CA SER A 233 5.34 -7.81 7.76
C SER A 233 5.85 -7.38 9.12
#